data_2b9265fbe583eeb38fe5636fffef5763
#
_entry.id   2b9265fbe583eeb38fe5636fffef5763
#
_cell.length_a   1.000
_cell.length_b   1.000
_cell.length_c   1.000
_cell.angle_alpha   90.00
_cell.angle_beta   90.00
_cell.angle_gamma   90.00
#
_symmetry.space_group_name_H-M   'P 1'
#
loop_
_entity.id
_entity.type
_entity.pdbx_description
1 polymer ?
#
loop_
_entity_poly.entity_id
_entity_poly.type
_entity_poly.pdbx_seq_one_letter_code
_entity_poly.pdbx_strand_id
1 'polypeptide(L)'
;MVEQTWVIHWEGPFTLEEGKKKKVKRSGYVLYQLSGQHHLYGANVLLYIGQTSKGIKTRLGQHDTWIAEEYDEMEVRLGSIAKFSSWRSFEKTTKPFRNPGRRIVEKIEKLLIFACQTAYNVANKNDVKDAEEIRIFNTGHCGPIFPEISSWYFLDQ
;
A
#
# COMPACT_ATOMS: atom_id res chain seq x y z
N MET A 1 10.38 11.04 21.16
CA MET A 1 9.25 11.32 20.27
C MET A 1 8.34 10.09 20.23
N VAL A 2 7.05 10.27 20.13
CA VAL A 2 6.11 9.14 20.15
C VAL A 2 5.84 8.69 18.71
N GLU A 3 6.20 7.44 18.42
CA GLU A 3 5.93 6.80 17.13
C GLU A 3 4.41 6.74 16.87
N GLN A 4 3.98 7.23 15.73
CA GLN A 4 2.58 7.15 15.31
C GLN A 4 2.31 5.80 14.65
N THR A 5 1.37 5.06 15.18
CA THR A 5 1.03 3.74 14.65
C THR A 5 -0.25 3.79 13.81
N TRP A 6 -0.18 3.21 12.64
CA TRP A 6 -1.25 3.12 11.67
C TRP A 6 -1.51 1.67 11.27
N VAL A 7 -2.73 1.36 10.94
CA VAL A 7 -3.12 0.07 10.37
C VAL A 7 -3.54 0.27 8.94
N ILE A 8 -3.04 -0.57 8.06
CA ILE A 8 -3.52 -0.66 6.69
C ILE A 8 -4.24 -1.99 6.55
N HIS A 9 -5.51 -1.92 6.18
CA HIS A 9 -6.29 -3.10 5.86
C HIS A 9 -6.33 -3.30 4.35
N TRP A 10 -5.79 -4.42 3.90
CA TRP A 10 -5.70 -4.79 2.50
C TRP A 10 -6.82 -5.73 2.10
N GLU A 11 -7.48 -5.41 1.01
CA GLU A 11 -8.47 -6.25 0.35
C GLU A 11 -7.97 -6.70 -1.02
N GLY A 12 -8.38 -7.88 -1.41
CA GLY A 12 -7.99 -8.53 -2.65
C GLY A 12 -7.53 -9.97 -2.41
N PRO A 13 -6.76 -10.54 -3.32
CA PRO A 13 -6.36 -9.96 -4.61
C PRO A 13 -7.52 -9.80 -5.57
N PHE A 14 -7.47 -8.74 -6.37
CA PHE A 14 -8.38 -8.48 -7.46
C PHE A 14 -7.64 -8.55 -8.78
N THR A 15 -8.34 -8.88 -9.88
CA THR A 15 -7.82 -8.58 -11.21
C THR A 15 -7.77 -7.07 -11.41
N LEU A 16 -7.04 -6.60 -12.42
CA LEU A 16 -6.97 -5.17 -12.72
C LEU A 16 -8.37 -4.58 -13.00
N GLU A 17 -9.20 -5.29 -13.74
CA GLU A 17 -10.56 -4.87 -14.06
C GLU A 17 -11.50 -4.85 -12.84
N GLU A 18 -11.38 -5.83 -11.97
CA GLU A 18 -12.10 -5.83 -10.69
C GLU A 18 -11.67 -4.67 -9.80
N GLY A 19 -10.36 -4.42 -9.70
CA GLY A 19 -9.80 -3.30 -8.94
C GLY A 19 -10.30 -1.95 -9.44
N LYS A 20 -10.36 -1.75 -10.75
CA LYS A 20 -10.89 -0.51 -11.36
C LYS A 20 -12.36 -0.25 -11.03
N LYS A 21 -13.14 -1.27 -10.75
CA LYS A 21 -14.57 -1.16 -10.40
C LYS A 21 -14.82 -0.77 -8.95
N LYS A 22 -13.81 -0.83 -8.08
CA LYS A 22 -13.97 -0.49 -6.66
C LYS A 22 -14.17 1.01 -6.48
N LYS A 23 -15.19 1.38 -5.70
CA LYS A 23 -15.57 2.79 -5.48
C LYS A 23 -14.83 3.35 -4.26
N VAL A 24 -13.83 4.16 -4.48
CA VAL A 24 -12.99 4.77 -3.44
C VAL A 24 -13.80 5.54 -2.39
N LYS A 25 -14.80 6.32 -2.79
CA LYS A 25 -15.61 7.13 -1.86
C LYS A 25 -16.37 6.32 -0.80
N ARG A 26 -16.70 5.06 -1.09
CA ARG A 26 -17.43 4.17 -0.17
C ARG A 26 -16.49 3.29 0.64
N SER A 27 -15.33 2.97 0.09
CA SER A 27 -14.40 2.00 0.66
C SER A 27 -13.24 2.63 1.44
N GLY A 28 -12.99 3.94 1.27
CA GLY A 28 -11.86 4.61 1.89
C GLY A 28 -10.49 4.11 1.43
N TYR A 29 -10.40 3.47 0.27
CA TYR A 29 -9.12 3.01 -0.28
C TYR A 29 -8.26 4.19 -0.69
N VAL A 30 -7.06 4.25 -0.16
CA VAL A 30 -6.10 5.30 -0.46
C VAL A 30 -4.75 4.78 -0.95
N LEU A 31 -4.46 3.51 -0.69
CA LEU A 31 -3.27 2.82 -1.16
C LEU A 31 -3.65 1.67 -2.09
N TYR A 32 -2.74 1.32 -2.96
CA TYR A 32 -2.85 0.11 -3.76
C TYR A 32 -1.48 -0.52 -3.94
N GLN A 33 -1.46 -1.82 -4.13
CA GLN A 33 -0.28 -2.56 -4.53
C GLN A 33 -0.58 -3.41 -5.76
N LEU A 34 0.42 -3.51 -6.62
CA LEU A 34 0.41 -4.37 -7.79
C LEU A 34 1.44 -5.47 -7.58
N SER A 35 1.04 -6.70 -7.74
CA SER A 35 1.93 -7.85 -7.69
C SER A 35 1.70 -8.77 -8.89
N GLY A 36 2.71 -9.53 -9.25
CA GLY A 36 2.64 -10.41 -10.40
C GLY A 36 3.96 -11.10 -10.67
N GLN A 37 4.09 -11.62 -11.87
CA GLN A 37 5.31 -12.25 -12.30
C GLN A 37 6.33 -11.21 -12.77
N HIS A 38 7.57 -11.38 -12.36
CA HIS A 38 8.69 -10.59 -12.83
C HIS A 38 9.69 -11.52 -13.53
N HIS A 39 10.16 -11.16 -14.71
CA HIS A 39 11.03 -12.01 -15.51
C HIS A 39 12.35 -12.39 -14.81
N LEU A 40 12.80 -11.56 -13.88
CA LEU A 40 14.03 -11.79 -13.12
C LEU A 40 13.79 -12.38 -11.73
N TYR A 41 12.75 -11.90 -11.03
CA TYR A 41 12.49 -12.26 -9.64
C TYR A 41 11.43 -13.36 -9.45
N GLY A 42 10.75 -13.77 -10.51
CA GLY A 42 9.79 -14.87 -10.49
C GLY A 42 8.36 -14.46 -10.21
N ALA A 43 7.56 -15.38 -9.66
CA ALA A 43 6.13 -15.19 -9.38
C ALA A 43 5.89 -14.45 -8.06
N ASN A 44 4.71 -13.85 -7.93
CA ASN A 44 4.24 -13.16 -6.73
C ASN A 44 5.15 -12.04 -6.24
N VAL A 45 5.78 -11.35 -7.15
CA VAL A 45 6.66 -10.22 -6.85
C VAL A 45 5.82 -8.96 -6.63
N LEU A 46 6.14 -8.21 -5.59
CA LEU A 46 5.58 -6.89 -5.37
C LEU A 46 6.20 -5.93 -6.41
N LEU A 47 5.39 -5.53 -7.38
CA LEU A 47 5.85 -4.72 -8.50
C LEU A 47 5.79 -3.23 -8.19
N TYR A 48 4.69 -2.78 -7.58
CA TYR A 48 4.44 -1.37 -7.36
C TYR A 48 3.55 -1.12 -6.14
N ILE A 49 3.84 -0.06 -5.40
CA ILE A 49 2.96 0.52 -4.39
C ILE A 49 2.69 1.96 -4.78
N GLY A 50 1.44 2.39 -4.64
CA GLY A 50 1.03 3.76 -4.90
C GLY A 50 -0.12 4.21 -4.04
N GLN A 51 -0.40 5.51 -4.14
CA GLN A 51 -1.54 6.14 -3.48
C GLN A 51 -2.48 6.77 -4.49
N THR A 52 -3.73 6.97 -4.10
CA THR A 52 -4.72 7.65 -4.92
C THR A 52 -5.59 8.58 -4.10
N SER A 53 -5.74 9.82 -4.58
CA SER A 53 -6.72 10.80 -4.10
C SER A 53 -7.85 11.02 -5.09
N LYS A 54 -7.67 10.58 -6.35
CA LYS A 54 -8.60 10.83 -7.47
C LYS A 54 -9.44 9.61 -7.86
N GLY A 55 -9.26 8.49 -7.16
CA GLY A 55 -9.95 7.26 -7.45
C GLY A 55 -9.07 6.20 -8.08
N ILE A 56 -9.33 4.95 -7.71
CA ILE A 56 -8.50 3.82 -8.10
C ILE A 56 -8.58 3.53 -9.61
N LYS A 57 -9.74 3.72 -10.21
CA LYS A 57 -9.94 3.52 -11.65
C LYS A 57 -9.00 4.39 -12.48
N THR A 58 -8.95 5.69 -12.18
CA THR A 58 -8.09 6.65 -12.88
C THR A 58 -6.62 6.30 -12.68
N ARG A 59 -6.24 5.96 -11.46
CA ARG A 59 -4.85 5.68 -11.14
C ARG A 59 -4.34 4.38 -11.77
N LEU A 60 -5.14 3.32 -11.72
CA LEU A 60 -4.79 2.06 -12.39
C LEU A 60 -4.75 2.20 -13.91
N GLY A 61 -5.65 3.01 -14.50
CA GLY A 61 -5.61 3.32 -15.92
C GLY A 61 -4.31 4.00 -16.39
N GLN A 62 -3.66 4.77 -15.51
CA GLN A 62 -2.35 5.37 -15.80
C GLN A 62 -1.21 4.35 -15.90
N HIS A 63 -1.39 3.16 -15.38
CA HIS A 63 -0.41 2.07 -15.44
C HIS A 63 -0.65 1.11 -16.61
N ASP A 64 -1.74 1.24 -17.33
CA ASP A 64 -2.11 0.30 -18.42
C ASP A 64 -1.01 0.09 -19.45
N THR A 65 -0.20 1.11 -19.74
CA THR A 65 0.86 1.04 -20.75
C THR A 65 1.92 0.00 -20.39
N TRP A 66 2.50 0.07 -19.20
CA TRP A 66 3.54 -0.86 -18.79
C TRP A 66 2.99 -2.19 -18.28
N ILE A 67 1.76 -2.19 -17.75
CA ILE A 67 1.05 -3.42 -17.37
C ILE A 67 0.78 -4.28 -18.62
N ALA A 68 0.32 -3.67 -19.70
CA ALA A 68 0.03 -4.37 -20.94
C ALA A 68 1.27 -4.98 -21.63
N GLU A 69 2.44 -4.37 -21.43
CA GLU A 69 3.70 -4.85 -21.99
C GLU A 69 4.29 -6.03 -21.21
N GLU A 70 3.92 -6.20 -19.96
CA GLU A 70 4.67 -7.07 -19.07
C GLU A 70 3.96 -8.37 -18.70
N TYR A 71 2.62 -8.45 -18.50
CA TYR A 71 2.08 -9.70 -17.96
C TYR A 71 0.56 -9.90 -18.06
N ASP A 72 0.19 -11.16 -18.30
CA ASP A 72 -1.18 -11.64 -18.40
C ASP A 72 -1.92 -11.73 -17.06
N GLU A 73 -1.21 -11.79 -15.93
CA GLU A 73 -1.82 -12.00 -14.61
C GLU A 73 -1.23 -11.05 -13.56
N MET A 74 -1.80 -9.87 -13.46
CA MET A 74 -1.48 -8.92 -12.41
C MET A 74 -2.57 -8.89 -11.34
N GLU A 75 -2.16 -8.97 -10.09
CA GLU A 75 -3.03 -8.85 -8.94
C GLU A 75 -2.97 -7.45 -8.35
N VAL A 76 -4.13 -6.91 -8.01
CA VAL A 76 -4.30 -5.63 -7.33
C VAL A 76 -4.81 -5.86 -5.91
N ARG A 77 -4.19 -5.23 -4.93
CA ARG A 77 -4.74 -5.13 -3.59
C ARG A 77 -4.95 -3.67 -3.24
N LEU A 78 -6.03 -3.39 -2.52
CA LEU A 78 -6.44 -2.05 -2.14
C LEU A 78 -6.37 -1.89 -0.63
N GLY A 79 -5.71 -0.83 -0.18
CA GLY A 79 -5.44 -0.55 1.22
C GLY A 79 -6.21 0.64 1.76
N SER A 80 -6.85 0.44 2.90
CA SER A 80 -7.51 1.48 3.70
C SER A 80 -6.69 1.75 4.96
N ILE A 81 -6.54 3.01 5.34
CA ILE A 81 -5.70 3.43 6.46
C ILE A 81 -6.57 3.82 7.67
N ALA A 82 -6.21 3.32 8.84
CA ALA A 82 -6.79 3.73 10.12
C ALA A 82 -5.69 4.04 11.14
N LYS A 83 -5.96 4.98 12.04
CA LYS A 83 -5.09 5.21 13.19
C LYS A 83 -5.22 4.04 14.17
N PHE A 84 -4.09 3.49 14.57
CA PHE A 84 -4.07 2.42 15.55
C PHE A 84 -4.20 2.99 16.96
N SER A 85 -5.10 2.41 17.74
CA SER A 85 -5.21 2.67 19.18
C SER A 85 -5.02 1.39 20.00
N SER A 86 -5.65 0.31 19.59
CA SER A 86 -5.49 -1.03 20.15
C SER A 86 -6.12 -2.07 19.23
N TRP A 87 -5.67 -3.32 19.30
CA TRP A 87 -6.28 -4.41 18.55
C TRP A 87 -7.75 -4.63 18.90
N ARG A 88 -8.11 -4.46 20.17
CA ARG A 88 -9.51 -4.56 20.62
C ARG A 88 -10.41 -3.52 19.95
N SER A 89 -9.93 -2.30 19.77
CA SER A 89 -10.68 -1.25 19.07
C SER A 89 -10.76 -1.52 17.58
N PHE A 90 -9.68 -2.02 17.01
CA PHE A 90 -9.59 -2.33 15.58
C PHE A 90 -10.58 -3.42 15.17
N GLU A 91 -10.63 -4.54 15.89
CA GLU A 91 -11.54 -5.67 15.62
C GLU A 91 -13.03 -5.26 15.70
N LYS A 92 -13.36 -4.26 16.49
CA LYS A 92 -14.73 -3.76 16.63
C LYS A 92 -15.11 -2.71 15.58
N THR A 93 -14.16 -2.24 14.80
CA THR A 93 -14.42 -1.16 13.84
C THR A 93 -15.00 -1.74 12.55
N THR A 94 -16.30 -1.56 12.37
CA THR A 94 -17.02 -1.93 11.14
C THR A 94 -17.09 -0.77 10.13
N LYS A 95 -16.62 0.41 10.51
CA LYS A 95 -16.66 1.61 9.65
C LYS A 95 -15.47 1.63 8.70
N PRO A 96 -15.68 2.07 7.45
CA PRO A 96 -14.58 2.27 6.52
C PRO A 96 -13.56 3.24 7.11
N PHE A 97 -12.29 2.97 6.92
CA PHE A 97 -11.22 3.80 7.39
C PHE A 97 -11.31 5.19 6.75
N ARG A 98 -10.97 6.21 7.52
CA ARG A 98 -10.93 7.58 7.01
C ARG A 98 -9.53 7.89 6.51
N ASN A 99 -9.46 8.62 5.41
CA ASN A 99 -8.20 9.15 4.93
C ASN A 99 -7.55 10.04 6.01
N PRO A 100 -6.33 9.71 6.45
CA PRO A 100 -5.65 10.45 7.52
C PRO A 100 -5.07 11.79 7.07
N GLY A 101 -5.27 12.15 5.81
CA GLY A 101 -4.69 13.32 5.17
C GLY A 101 -3.45 13.00 4.32
N ARG A 102 -3.22 13.85 3.34
CA ARG A 102 -2.20 13.65 2.31
C ARG A 102 -0.80 13.37 2.89
N ARG A 103 -0.37 14.18 3.85
CA ARG A 103 0.97 14.07 4.44
C ARG A 103 1.24 12.71 5.08
N ILE A 104 0.25 12.14 5.79
CA ILE A 104 0.39 10.83 6.42
C ILE A 104 0.38 9.73 5.37
N VAL A 105 -0.48 9.82 4.37
CA VAL A 105 -0.52 8.84 3.25
C VAL A 105 0.81 8.82 2.51
N GLU A 106 1.40 9.98 2.22
CA GLU A 106 2.72 10.10 1.57
C GLU A 106 3.83 9.47 2.41
N LYS A 107 3.84 9.68 3.73
CA LYS A 107 4.80 9.06 4.63
C LYS A 107 4.66 7.54 4.68
N ILE A 108 3.43 7.04 4.75
CA ILE A 108 3.13 5.61 4.75
C ILE A 108 3.57 4.96 3.43
N GLU A 109 3.21 5.55 2.30
CA GLU A 109 3.63 5.09 0.98
C GLU A 109 5.16 5.03 0.87
N LYS A 110 5.83 6.08 1.27
CA LYS A 110 7.29 6.16 1.26
C LYS A 110 7.93 5.05 2.08
N LEU A 111 7.45 4.83 3.30
CA LEU A 111 7.98 3.77 4.17
C LEU A 111 7.72 2.37 3.60
N LEU A 112 6.54 2.14 3.02
CA LEU A 112 6.21 0.87 2.37
C LEU A 112 7.13 0.59 1.18
N ILE A 113 7.35 1.57 0.31
CA ILE A 113 8.22 1.43 -0.87
C ILE A 113 9.66 1.16 -0.43
N PHE A 114 10.15 1.92 0.53
CA PHE A 114 11.51 1.76 1.05
C PHE A 114 11.72 0.38 1.69
N ALA A 115 10.82 -0.03 2.56
CA ALA A 115 10.96 -1.31 3.28
C ALA A 115 10.79 -2.53 2.37
N CYS A 116 9.84 -2.48 1.43
CA CYS A 116 9.52 -3.61 0.57
C CYS A 116 10.32 -3.66 -0.74
N GLN A 117 11.03 -2.58 -1.08
CA GLN A 117 11.88 -2.52 -2.30
C GLN A 117 11.18 -2.99 -3.57
N THR A 118 10.03 -2.41 -3.85
CA THR A 118 9.20 -2.75 -5.01
C THR A 118 9.96 -2.71 -6.34
N ALA A 119 9.65 -3.63 -7.25
CA ALA A 119 10.43 -3.78 -8.49
C ALA A 119 10.39 -2.53 -9.41
N TYR A 120 9.23 -1.89 -9.51
CA TYR A 120 9.01 -0.80 -10.49
C TYR A 120 8.83 0.59 -9.90
N ASN A 121 8.80 0.76 -8.59
CA ASN A 121 8.88 2.11 -8.04
C ASN A 121 10.29 2.67 -8.26
N VAL A 122 10.38 3.90 -8.72
CA VAL A 122 11.64 4.63 -8.91
C VAL A 122 11.93 5.52 -7.70
N ALA A 123 10.95 6.28 -7.25
CA ALA A 123 11.07 7.13 -6.08
C ALA A 123 10.97 6.36 -4.77
N ASN A 124 11.47 6.95 -3.69
CA ASN A 124 11.33 6.46 -2.31
C ASN A 124 12.00 5.11 -1.99
N LYS A 125 12.90 4.63 -2.82
CA LYS A 125 13.64 3.38 -2.59
C LYS A 125 14.93 3.55 -1.79
N ASN A 126 15.49 4.74 -1.77
CA ASN A 126 16.81 5.02 -1.21
C ASN A 126 16.80 5.86 0.06
N ASP A 127 15.66 6.37 0.48
CA ASP A 127 15.56 7.30 1.58
C ASP A 127 14.21 7.20 2.30
N VAL A 128 14.25 7.21 3.62
CA VAL A 128 13.09 7.14 4.52
C VAL A 128 12.96 8.37 5.43
N LYS A 129 13.80 9.37 5.27
CA LYS A 129 13.88 10.53 6.18
C LYS A 129 12.54 11.22 6.46
N ASP A 130 11.69 11.39 5.43
CA ASP A 130 10.39 12.05 5.62
C ASP A 130 9.29 11.11 6.20
N ALA A 131 9.62 9.85 6.42
CA ALA A 131 8.72 8.87 7.01
C ALA A 131 9.08 8.53 8.47
N GLU A 132 9.81 9.41 9.13
CA GLU A 132 10.19 9.26 10.53
C GLU A 132 8.97 9.14 11.45
N GLU A 133 9.14 8.38 12.53
CA GLU A 133 8.16 8.21 13.60
C GLU A 133 6.84 7.53 13.17
N ILE A 134 6.89 6.66 12.18
CA ILE A 134 5.73 5.90 11.74
C ILE A 134 5.96 4.40 11.91
N ARG A 135 4.95 3.74 12.49
CA ARG A 135 4.80 2.29 12.49
C ARG A 135 3.55 1.91 11.73
N ILE A 136 3.63 0.86 10.94
CA ILE A 136 2.54 0.35 10.11
C ILE A 136 2.30 -1.12 10.47
N PHE A 137 1.05 -1.46 10.74
CA PHE A 137 0.59 -2.83 10.73
C PHE A 137 -0.21 -3.09 9.45
N ASN A 138 0.21 -4.07 8.67
CA ASN A 138 -0.49 -4.53 7.49
C ASN A 138 -1.39 -5.70 7.87
N THR A 139 -2.67 -5.61 7.62
CA THR A 139 -3.69 -6.60 7.96
C THR A 139 -4.52 -7.00 6.75
N GLY A 140 -5.34 -8.03 6.90
CA GLY A 140 -6.16 -8.55 5.82
C GLY A 140 -5.35 -9.33 4.78
N HIS A 141 -5.69 -9.17 3.53
CA HIS A 141 -5.00 -9.83 2.41
C HIS A 141 -3.77 -9.03 1.97
N CYS A 142 -2.73 -9.01 2.80
CA CYS A 142 -1.56 -8.14 2.64
C CYS A 142 -0.74 -8.42 1.38
N GLY A 143 -0.78 -9.65 0.84
CA GLY A 143 0.10 -10.02 -0.24
C GLY A 143 1.59 -10.05 0.18
N PRO A 144 2.53 -9.82 -0.76
CA PRO A 144 3.95 -9.96 -0.50
C PRO A 144 4.57 -8.72 0.16
N ILE A 145 4.02 -8.30 1.29
CA ILE A 145 4.55 -7.19 2.12
C ILE A 145 4.73 -7.63 3.57
N PHE A 146 5.58 -6.94 4.30
CA PHE A 146 5.82 -7.24 5.71
C PHE A 146 4.59 -6.96 6.58
N PRO A 147 4.26 -7.84 7.54
CA PRO A 147 3.12 -7.63 8.45
C PRO A 147 3.27 -6.38 9.32
N GLU A 148 4.49 -6.06 9.72
CA GLU A 148 4.83 -4.88 10.51
C GLU A 148 6.03 -4.17 9.92
N ILE A 149 5.95 -2.86 9.80
CA ILE A 149 7.03 -2.00 9.33
C ILE A 149 7.11 -0.80 10.26
N SER A 150 8.30 -0.53 10.78
CA SER A 150 8.57 0.66 11.57
C SER A 150 9.74 1.44 10.99
N SER A 151 9.63 2.76 10.91
CA SER A 151 10.73 3.62 10.48
C SER A 151 11.96 3.49 11.38
N TRP A 152 11.79 3.12 12.64
CA TRP A 152 12.89 2.88 13.56
C TRP A 152 13.86 1.79 13.10
N TYR A 153 13.38 0.78 12.37
CA TYR A 153 14.24 -0.28 11.85
C TYR A 153 15.28 0.21 10.83
N PHE A 154 15.08 1.40 10.27
CA PHE A 154 15.88 1.91 9.16
C PHE A 154 16.65 3.20 9.50
N LEU A 155 16.35 3.86 10.62
CA LEU A 155 16.95 5.14 10.99
C LEU A 155 18.24 5.00 11.83
N ASP A 156 18.42 3.88 12.51
CA ASP A 156 19.54 3.62 13.41
C ASP A 156 20.69 2.84 12.76
N GLN A 157 20.76 2.81 11.42
CA GLN A 157 21.83 2.14 10.68
C GLN A 157 22.85 3.10 10.11
#